data_cb594782a1193531ac9cb6de8f50b681
#
_entry.id   cb594782a1193531ac9cb6de8f50b681
#
_cell.length_a   1.000
_cell.length_b   1.000
_cell.length_c   1.000
_cell.angle_alpha   90.00
_cell.angle_beta   90.00
_cell.angle_gamma   90.00
#
_symmetry.space_group_name_H-M   'P 1'
#
loop_
_entity.id
_entity.type
_entity.pdbx_description
1 polymer ?
#
loop_
_entity_poly.entity_id
_entity_poly.type
_entity_poly.pdbx_seq_one_letter_code
_entity_poly.pdbx_strand_id
1 'polypeptide(L)'
;MFKSPKEAMQFLDGLKPYLKSRIIGQDHVIDAISEKLRYWFMGISNPSRPTVFFFLGPTGTGKTEVIREVIHYLYGTEDEKLLRLDMSEFGETAGSDVGRKLIGSSEKDPGRLYDFLENNTEGAILYDEFEKAHKDMAKYMLQQIDAGRITLWNNKTYDISRFLLFYTSNVGAEIFQGNNHLSMARKCEAACQRLVMMFNSPEFVARFGKFNYGIFAFNSLKPEHLSSDDHFELVLVYIS
;
A
#
# COMPACT_ATOMS: atom_id res chain seq x y z
N MET A 1 -3.50 20.73 8.14
CA MET A 1 -2.47 21.30 7.24
C MET A 1 -1.43 22.02 8.10
N PHE A 2 -0.15 21.72 7.96
CA PHE A 2 0.92 22.31 8.77
C PHE A 2 1.14 23.77 8.41
N LYS A 3 1.43 24.60 9.42
CA LYS A 3 1.63 26.06 9.26
C LYS A 3 3.01 26.40 8.66
N SER A 4 3.96 25.46 8.73
CA SER A 4 5.30 25.64 8.19
C SER A 4 5.96 24.31 7.82
N PRO A 5 6.97 24.31 6.91
CA PRO A 5 7.76 23.12 6.64
C PRO A 5 8.46 22.53 7.87
N LYS A 6 8.84 23.39 8.83
CA LYS A 6 9.45 22.95 10.09
C LYS A 6 8.49 22.13 10.96
N GLU A 7 7.23 22.57 11.05
CA GLU A 7 6.18 21.85 11.77
C GLU A 7 5.89 20.49 11.14
N ALA A 8 5.80 20.42 9.81
CA ALA A 8 5.65 19.17 9.08
C ALA A 8 6.82 18.21 9.32
N MET A 9 8.04 18.72 9.35
CA MET A 9 9.22 17.91 9.63
C MET A 9 9.23 17.37 11.06
N GLN A 10 8.91 18.19 12.06
CA GLN A 10 8.81 17.75 13.45
C GLN A 10 7.73 16.67 13.63
N PHE A 11 6.58 16.82 12.96
CA PHE A 11 5.54 15.80 12.96
C PHE A 11 6.05 14.49 12.35
N LEU A 12 6.73 14.53 11.22
CA LEU A 12 7.27 13.33 10.56
C LEU A 12 8.42 12.68 11.33
N ASP A 13 9.18 13.44 12.11
CA ASP A 13 10.22 12.90 13.01
C ASP A 13 9.61 12.00 14.09
N GLY A 14 8.35 12.25 14.49
CA GLY A 14 7.60 11.41 15.43
C GLY A 14 7.04 10.12 14.81
N LEU A 15 6.86 10.04 13.49
CA LEU A 15 6.26 8.88 12.82
C LEU A 15 7.07 7.59 13.04
N LYS A 16 8.38 7.67 12.86
CA LYS A 16 9.26 6.51 12.99
C LYS A 16 9.25 5.88 14.39
N PRO A 17 9.46 6.63 15.50
CA PRO A 17 9.35 6.06 16.84
C PRO A 17 7.93 5.58 17.16
N TYR A 18 6.90 6.27 16.67
CA TYR A 18 5.51 5.84 16.81
C TYR A 18 5.29 4.45 16.19
N LEU A 19 5.67 4.26 14.92
CA LEU A 19 5.51 2.98 14.25
C LEU A 19 6.34 1.87 14.91
N LYS A 20 7.58 2.16 15.34
CA LYS A 20 8.44 1.18 16.01
C LYS A 20 7.89 0.73 17.38
N SER A 21 7.09 1.55 18.03
CA SER A 21 6.44 1.16 19.29
C SER A 21 5.23 0.26 19.09
N ARG A 22 4.71 0.12 17.85
CA ARG A 22 3.49 -0.61 17.54
C ARG A 22 3.71 -1.81 16.62
N ILE A 23 4.72 -1.75 15.79
CA ILE A 23 5.03 -2.76 14.77
C ILE A 23 6.30 -3.50 15.13
N ILE A 24 6.21 -4.80 15.25
CA ILE A 24 7.30 -5.66 15.69
C ILE A 24 8.04 -6.28 14.50
N GLY A 25 9.38 -6.29 14.55
CA GLY A 25 10.22 -7.05 13.61
C GLY A 25 10.33 -6.50 12.19
N GLN A 26 9.83 -5.27 11.94
CA GLN A 26 9.82 -4.65 10.62
C GLN A 26 10.56 -3.29 10.59
N ASP A 27 11.55 -3.09 11.44
CA ASP A 27 12.27 -1.81 11.58
C ASP A 27 12.78 -1.26 10.25
N HIS A 28 13.32 -2.12 9.39
CA HIS A 28 13.84 -1.72 8.07
C HIS A 28 12.75 -1.18 7.14
N VAL A 29 11.53 -1.75 7.22
CA VAL A 29 10.36 -1.26 6.46
C VAL A 29 9.90 0.08 7.01
N ILE A 30 9.81 0.20 8.34
CA ILE A 30 9.43 1.44 9.02
C ILE A 30 10.37 2.57 8.65
N ASP A 31 11.68 2.31 8.68
CA ASP A 31 12.71 3.29 8.33
C ASP A 31 12.53 3.78 6.90
N ALA A 32 12.35 2.86 5.95
CA ALA A 32 12.19 3.19 4.53
C ALA A 32 10.87 3.91 4.22
N ILE A 33 9.75 3.49 4.84
CA ILE A 33 8.45 4.16 4.68
C ILE A 33 8.49 5.59 5.24
N SER A 34 9.08 5.76 6.44
CA SER A 34 9.19 7.08 7.07
C SER A 34 10.01 8.05 6.20
N GLU A 35 11.09 7.57 5.58
CA GLU A 35 11.88 8.38 4.65
C GLU A 35 11.09 8.74 3.39
N LYS A 36 10.37 7.80 2.78
CA LYS A 36 9.55 8.06 1.60
C LYS A 36 8.42 9.05 1.88
N LEU A 37 7.74 8.94 3.01
CA LEU A 37 6.72 9.88 3.43
C LEU A 37 7.31 11.27 3.68
N ARG A 38 8.53 11.36 4.20
CA ARG A 38 9.24 12.63 4.35
C ARG A 38 9.46 13.33 2.99
N TYR A 39 9.89 12.60 1.95
CA TYR A 39 10.03 13.15 0.60
C TYR A 39 8.69 13.60 0.01
N TRP A 40 7.62 12.86 0.25
CA TRP A 40 6.29 13.24 -0.18
C TRP A 40 5.83 14.55 0.46
N PHE A 41 5.96 14.68 1.76
CA PHE A 41 5.60 15.91 2.49
C PHE A 41 6.47 17.12 2.11
N MET A 42 7.73 16.92 1.76
CA MET A 42 8.61 17.99 1.27
C MET A 42 8.32 18.41 -0.17
N GLY A 43 7.36 17.77 -0.84
CA GLY A 43 7.05 18.07 -2.25
C GLY A 43 8.14 17.64 -3.24
N ILE A 44 9.05 16.74 -2.84
CA ILE A 44 10.10 16.20 -3.71
C ILE A 44 9.52 15.16 -4.68
N SER A 45 8.43 14.52 -4.29
CA SER A 45 7.67 13.59 -5.15
C SER A 45 6.96 14.35 -6.26
N ASN A 46 6.65 13.66 -7.37
CA ASN A 46 5.89 14.25 -8.46
C ASN A 46 4.51 14.72 -7.98
N PRO A 47 4.19 16.04 -8.00
CA PRO A 47 2.95 16.55 -7.42
C PRO A 47 1.70 16.18 -8.23
N SER A 48 1.86 15.67 -9.46
CA SER A 48 0.74 15.28 -10.34
C SER A 48 0.40 13.79 -10.24
N ARG A 49 1.06 13.03 -9.37
CA ARG A 49 0.88 11.58 -9.24
C ARG A 49 0.73 11.17 -7.79
N PRO A 50 -0.10 10.15 -7.49
CA PRO A 50 -0.19 9.59 -6.16
C PRO A 50 1.14 8.96 -5.74
N THR A 51 1.39 8.92 -4.43
CA THR A 51 2.55 8.21 -3.90
C THR A 51 2.19 6.75 -3.70
N VAL A 52 2.95 5.87 -4.33
CA VAL A 52 2.65 4.43 -4.34
C VAL A 52 3.61 3.63 -3.46
N PHE A 53 3.07 2.63 -2.75
CA PHE A 53 3.79 1.71 -1.87
C PHE A 53 3.39 0.28 -2.22
N PHE A 54 4.34 -0.59 -2.44
CA PHE A 54 4.10 -2.01 -2.70
C PHE A 54 4.73 -2.87 -1.61
N PHE A 55 3.90 -3.55 -0.83
CA PHE A 55 4.31 -4.37 0.31
C PHE A 55 4.31 -5.84 -0.08
N LEU A 56 5.47 -6.46 -0.02
CA LEU A 56 5.69 -7.88 -0.33
C LEU A 56 6.06 -8.64 0.94
N GLY A 57 5.60 -9.87 1.05
CA GLY A 57 5.98 -10.75 2.15
C GLY A 57 4.89 -11.73 2.54
N PRO A 58 5.20 -12.68 3.43
CA PRO A 58 4.24 -13.69 3.90
C PRO A 58 3.01 -13.07 4.56
N THR A 59 1.93 -13.85 4.62
CA THR A 59 0.74 -13.51 5.41
C THR A 59 1.10 -13.40 6.90
N GLY A 60 0.44 -12.50 7.63
CA GLY A 60 0.66 -12.33 9.07
C GLY A 60 1.96 -11.63 9.44
N THR A 61 2.59 -10.88 8.52
CA THR A 61 3.82 -10.13 8.79
C THR A 61 3.59 -8.65 9.12
N GLY A 62 2.33 -8.23 9.25
CA GLY A 62 1.97 -6.87 9.64
C GLY A 62 1.86 -5.87 8.47
N LYS A 63 1.76 -6.32 7.21
CA LYS A 63 1.65 -5.42 6.05
C LYS A 63 0.48 -4.43 6.18
N THR A 64 -0.71 -4.96 6.43
CA THR A 64 -1.94 -4.16 6.56
C THR A 64 -1.90 -3.29 7.82
N GLU A 65 -1.35 -3.82 8.91
CA GLU A 65 -1.23 -3.08 10.17
C GLU A 65 -0.32 -1.84 10.05
N VAL A 66 0.83 -1.97 9.38
CA VAL A 66 1.70 -0.81 9.10
C VAL A 66 0.94 0.28 8.36
N ILE A 67 0.08 -0.09 7.38
CA ILE A 67 -0.71 0.88 6.62
C ILE A 67 -1.71 1.59 7.54
N ARG A 68 -2.45 0.84 8.37
CA ARG A 68 -3.42 1.38 9.31
C ARG A 68 -2.75 2.38 10.27
N GLU A 69 -1.64 1.98 10.88
CA GLU A 69 -0.89 2.82 11.81
C GLU A 69 -0.29 4.07 11.13
N VAL A 70 0.18 3.97 9.88
CA VAL A 70 0.61 5.14 9.11
C VAL A 70 -0.54 6.11 8.90
N ILE A 71 -1.71 5.64 8.49
CA ILE A 71 -2.87 6.48 8.22
C ILE A 71 -3.43 7.07 9.51
N HIS A 72 -3.50 6.27 10.58
CA HIS A 72 -3.88 6.76 11.90
C HIS A 72 -2.95 7.89 12.37
N TYR A 73 -1.64 7.73 12.23
CA TYR A 73 -0.68 8.77 12.59
C TYR A 73 -0.86 10.05 11.77
N LEU A 74 -1.06 9.91 10.45
CA LEU A 74 -1.13 11.05 9.53
C LEU A 74 -2.44 11.85 9.66
N TYR A 75 -3.55 11.17 9.91
CA TYR A 75 -4.89 11.77 9.84
C TYR A 75 -5.68 11.70 11.15
N GLY A 76 -5.20 10.98 12.16
CA GLY A 76 -5.90 10.78 13.44
C GLY A 76 -7.05 9.77 13.39
N THR A 77 -7.43 9.31 12.21
CA THR A 77 -8.47 8.30 11.97
C THR A 77 -8.14 7.50 10.73
N GLU A 78 -8.43 6.20 10.76
CA GLU A 78 -8.33 5.32 9.59
C GLU A 78 -9.68 5.15 8.89
N ASP A 79 -10.78 5.14 9.64
CA ASP A 79 -12.13 4.81 9.14
C ASP A 79 -12.57 5.73 8.00
N GLU A 80 -12.26 7.03 8.09
CA GLU A 80 -12.63 8.01 7.08
C GLU A 80 -11.55 8.22 6.00
N LYS A 81 -10.29 7.91 6.32
CA LYS A 81 -9.12 8.26 5.49
C LYS A 81 -8.44 7.07 4.83
N LEU A 82 -8.88 5.85 5.11
CA LEU A 82 -8.39 4.62 4.49
C LEU A 82 -9.53 3.84 3.82
N LEU A 83 -9.53 3.78 2.50
CA LEU A 83 -10.36 2.82 1.78
C LEU A 83 -9.58 1.53 1.56
N ARG A 84 -10.06 0.42 2.13
CA ARG A 84 -9.53 -0.92 1.88
C ARG A 84 -10.36 -1.65 0.83
N LEU A 85 -9.70 -2.18 -0.18
CA LEU A 85 -10.27 -2.99 -1.25
C LEU A 85 -9.61 -4.37 -1.24
N ASP A 86 -10.36 -5.40 -0.92
CA ASP A 86 -9.90 -6.79 -1.04
C ASP A 86 -9.89 -7.18 -2.52
N MET A 87 -8.72 -7.42 -3.06
CA MET A 87 -8.56 -7.69 -4.48
C MET A 87 -9.04 -9.07 -4.90
N SER A 88 -9.35 -9.97 -3.96
CA SER A 88 -10.03 -11.23 -4.25
C SER A 88 -11.44 -11.03 -4.83
N GLU A 89 -12.12 -9.94 -4.46
CA GLU A 89 -13.41 -9.57 -5.04
C GLU A 89 -13.34 -9.27 -6.55
N PHE A 90 -12.15 -9.02 -7.06
CA PHE A 90 -11.87 -8.63 -8.46
C PHE A 90 -11.17 -9.73 -9.26
N GLY A 91 -11.06 -10.95 -8.73
CA GLY A 91 -10.32 -12.06 -9.33
C GLY A 91 -11.04 -12.70 -10.53
N GLU A 92 -12.34 -12.88 -10.44
CA GLU A 92 -13.14 -13.59 -11.46
C GLU A 92 -13.66 -12.67 -12.58
N THR A 93 -13.50 -11.37 -12.43
CA THR A 93 -14.06 -10.38 -13.34
C THR A 93 -13.08 -10.10 -14.47
N ALA A 94 -13.38 -10.54 -15.68
CA ALA A 94 -12.55 -10.35 -16.86
C ALA A 94 -12.91 -9.09 -17.66
N GLY A 95 -11.95 -8.55 -18.38
CA GLY A 95 -12.17 -7.50 -19.38
C GLY A 95 -12.68 -6.17 -18.83
N SER A 96 -13.69 -5.61 -19.47
CA SER A 96 -14.27 -4.30 -19.11
C SER A 96 -14.90 -4.25 -17.71
N ASP A 97 -15.28 -5.40 -17.17
CA ASP A 97 -15.96 -5.46 -15.87
C ASP A 97 -15.02 -5.33 -14.66
N VAL A 98 -13.73 -5.54 -14.87
CA VAL A 98 -12.71 -5.33 -13.82
C VAL A 98 -12.76 -3.87 -13.31
N GLY A 99 -12.82 -2.91 -14.22
CA GLY A 99 -12.93 -1.50 -13.87
C GLY A 99 -14.30 -1.15 -13.24
N ARG A 100 -15.39 -1.78 -13.70
CA ARG A 100 -16.75 -1.47 -13.27
C ARG A 100 -16.95 -1.58 -11.77
N LYS A 101 -16.46 -2.64 -11.13
CA LYS A 101 -16.59 -2.80 -9.68
C LYS A 101 -15.89 -1.66 -8.92
N LEU A 102 -14.83 -1.08 -9.48
CA LEU A 102 -14.13 0.04 -8.85
C LEU A 102 -14.81 1.38 -9.11
N ILE A 103 -15.04 1.70 -10.39
CA ILE A 103 -15.50 3.04 -10.82
C ILE A 103 -17.02 3.15 -10.95
N GLY A 104 -17.74 2.02 -10.90
CA GLY A 104 -19.18 1.97 -11.06
C GLY A 104 -19.64 1.94 -12.52
N SER A 105 -20.95 1.78 -12.70
CA SER A 105 -21.62 1.76 -13.99
C SER A 105 -22.86 2.65 -14.03
N SER A 106 -23.43 2.99 -12.89
CA SER A 106 -24.64 3.80 -12.74
C SER A 106 -24.81 4.28 -11.29
N GLU A 107 -25.80 5.13 -11.05
CA GLU A 107 -26.19 5.57 -9.70
C GLU A 107 -26.55 4.39 -8.75
N LYS A 108 -27.12 3.31 -9.33
CA LYS A 108 -27.46 2.10 -8.55
C LYS A 108 -26.26 1.17 -8.32
N ASP A 109 -25.20 1.36 -9.07
CA ASP A 109 -23.94 0.64 -8.97
C ASP A 109 -22.80 1.65 -9.10
N PRO A 110 -22.55 2.45 -8.03
CA PRO A 110 -21.60 3.57 -8.07
C PRO A 110 -20.12 3.13 -8.04
N GLY A 111 -19.85 1.85 -7.73
CA GLY A 111 -18.50 1.32 -7.58
C GLY A 111 -17.90 1.61 -6.21
N ARG A 112 -16.82 0.89 -5.91
CA ARG A 112 -16.19 0.91 -4.56
C ARG A 112 -15.46 2.22 -4.23
N LEU A 113 -15.09 3.01 -5.24
CA LEU A 113 -14.32 4.25 -5.05
C LEU A 113 -15.23 5.48 -4.88
N TYR A 114 -16.49 5.40 -5.25
CA TYR A 114 -17.36 6.58 -5.39
C TYR A 114 -17.51 7.35 -4.07
N ASP A 115 -18.04 6.72 -3.03
CA ASP A 115 -18.31 7.40 -1.76
C ASP A 115 -17.02 7.94 -1.12
N PHE A 116 -15.94 7.19 -1.23
CA PHE A 116 -14.65 7.59 -0.67
C PHE A 116 -14.10 8.85 -1.37
N LEU A 117 -14.12 8.88 -2.70
CA LEU A 117 -13.61 10.02 -3.47
C LEU A 117 -14.53 11.24 -3.44
N GLU A 118 -15.85 11.06 -3.24
CA GLU A 118 -16.76 12.18 -3.02
C GLU A 118 -16.48 12.90 -1.70
N ASN A 119 -16.10 12.17 -0.66
CA ASN A 119 -15.91 12.71 0.67
C ASN A 119 -14.45 13.08 0.99
N ASN A 120 -13.49 12.68 0.14
CA ASN A 120 -12.08 12.88 0.43
C ASN A 120 -11.32 13.46 -0.77
N THR A 121 -10.52 14.49 -0.51
CA THR A 121 -9.54 15.06 -1.45
C THR A 121 -8.11 14.59 -1.17
N GLU A 122 -7.91 13.86 -0.07
CA GLU A 122 -6.65 13.23 0.35
C GLU A 122 -6.95 12.07 1.30
N GLY A 123 -6.06 11.11 1.38
CA GLY A 123 -6.21 9.90 2.18
C GLY A 123 -5.39 8.76 1.61
N ALA A 124 -5.83 7.54 1.85
CA ALA A 124 -5.16 6.35 1.33
C ALA A 124 -6.15 5.36 0.73
N ILE A 125 -5.70 4.65 -0.30
CA ILE A 125 -6.40 3.51 -0.87
C ILE A 125 -5.47 2.31 -0.77
N LEU A 126 -5.96 1.25 -0.11
CA LEU A 126 -5.26 -0.02 0.03
C LEU A 126 -5.89 -1.05 -0.91
N TYR A 127 -5.11 -1.52 -1.86
CA TYR A 127 -5.41 -2.67 -2.73
C TYR A 127 -4.78 -3.91 -2.09
N ASP A 128 -5.56 -4.60 -1.26
CA ASP A 128 -5.09 -5.70 -0.42
C ASP A 128 -5.11 -7.03 -1.18
N GLU A 129 -4.07 -7.86 -1.01
CA GLU A 129 -3.89 -9.13 -1.71
C GLU A 129 -3.95 -9.01 -3.24
N PHE A 130 -3.19 -8.06 -3.78
CA PHE A 130 -3.25 -7.68 -5.20
C PHE A 130 -3.02 -8.85 -6.17
N GLU A 131 -2.28 -9.89 -5.76
CA GLU A 131 -2.08 -11.11 -6.54
C GLU A 131 -3.37 -11.88 -6.84
N LYS A 132 -4.44 -11.65 -6.08
CA LYS A 132 -5.74 -12.29 -6.31
C LYS A 132 -6.59 -11.59 -7.38
N ALA A 133 -6.20 -10.39 -7.79
CA ALA A 133 -6.90 -9.63 -8.80
C ALA A 133 -6.74 -10.26 -10.20
N HIS A 134 -7.72 -10.03 -11.07
CA HIS A 134 -7.58 -10.38 -12.48
C HIS A 134 -6.40 -9.62 -13.11
N LYS A 135 -5.71 -10.25 -14.05
CA LYS A 135 -4.49 -9.70 -14.70
C LYS A 135 -4.68 -8.31 -15.33
N ASP A 136 -5.88 -8.00 -15.84
CA ASP A 136 -6.17 -6.71 -16.46
C ASP A 136 -6.20 -5.56 -15.44
N MET A 137 -6.32 -5.88 -14.13
CA MET A 137 -6.28 -4.88 -13.06
C MET A 137 -4.97 -4.10 -13.05
N ALA A 138 -3.85 -4.74 -13.34
CA ALA A 138 -2.54 -4.06 -13.38
C ALA A 138 -2.50 -2.93 -14.42
N LYS A 139 -3.11 -3.12 -15.61
CA LYS A 139 -3.19 -2.08 -16.64
C LYS A 139 -4.08 -0.92 -16.20
N TYR A 140 -5.19 -1.24 -15.55
CA TYR A 140 -6.12 -0.24 -15.02
C TYR A 140 -5.45 0.61 -13.93
N MET A 141 -4.75 -0.02 -12.98
CA MET A 141 -4.00 0.67 -11.92
C MET A 141 -2.86 1.51 -12.47
N LEU A 142 -2.14 1.01 -13.49
CA LEU A 142 -1.08 1.75 -14.16
C LEU A 142 -1.59 3.09 -14.71
N GLN A 143 -2.75 3.07 -15.35
CA GLN A 143 -3.38 4.28 -15.87
C GLN A 143 -3.71 5.29 -14.75
N GLN A 144 -4.23 4.84 -13.62
CA GLN A 144 -4.53 5.68 -12.46
C GLN A 144 -3.25 6.31 -11.87
N ILE A 145 -2.20 5.50 -11.69
CA ILE A 145 -0.91 5.96 -11.17
C ILE A 145 -0.29 7.02 -12.08
N ASP A 146 -0.32 6.80 -13.39
CA ASP A 146 0.30 7.71 -14.36
C ASP A 146 -0.49 9.00 -14.56
N ALA A 147 -1.81 8.92 -14.59
CA ALA A 147 -2.68 10.07 -14.78
C ALA A 147 -2.87 10.90 -13.50
N GLY A 148 -2.68 10.30 -12.30
CA GLY A 148 -2.96 10.94 -11.02
C GLY A 148 -4.43 11.31 -10.82
N ARG A 149 -5.33 10.65 -11.57
CA ARG A 149 -6.77 10.94 -11.56
C ARG A 149 -7.59 9.70 -11.92
N ILE A 150 -8.83 9.67 -11.45
CA ILE A 150 -9.80 8.61 -11.74
C ILE A 150 -11.08 9.26 -12.23
N THR A 151 -11.63 8.75 -13.33
CA THR A 151 -12.97 9.13 -13.81
C THR A 151 -13.95 8.03 -13.45
N LEU A 152 -15.01 8.39 -12.72
CA LEU A 152 -16.05 7.45 -12.31
C LEU A 152 -17.20 7.38 -13.33
N TRP A 153 -18.17 6.52 -13.07
CA TRP A 153 -19.33 6.23 -13.92
C TRP A 153 -20.13 7.49 -14.33
N ASN A 154 -20.18 8.50 -13.46
CA ASN A 154 -20.88 9.78 -13.68
C ASN A 154 -20.08 10.79 -14.53
N ASN A 155 -18.98 10.36 -15.16
CA ASN A 155 -18.01 11.18 -15.89
C ASN A 155 -17.31 12.27 -15.05
N LYS A 156 -17.47 12.25 -13.73
CA LYS A 156 -16.71 13.13 -12.83
C LYS A 156 -15.31 12.58 -12.65
N THR A 157 -14.31 13.45 -12.78
CA THR A 157 -12.91 13.12 -12.62
C THR A 157 -12.41 13.64 -11.26
N TYR A 158 -11.79 12.75 -10.50
CA TYR A 158 -11.22 13.00 -9.18
C TYR A 158 -9.71 13.03 -9.28
N ASP A 159 -9.10 14.06 -8.72
CA ASP A 159 -7.65 14.14 -8.55
C ASP A 159 -7.24 13.24 -7.37
N ILE A 160 -6.36 12.28 -7.64
CA ILE A 160 -5.82 11.37 -6.63
C ILE A 160 -4.32 11.60 -6.38
N SER A 161 -3.75 12.68 -6.89
CA SER A 161 -2.33 12.99 -6.74
C SER A 161 -1.92 13.17 -5.27
N ARG A 162 -2.86 13.55 -4.40
CA ARG A 162 -2.64 13.70 -2.95
C ARG A 162 -2.95 12.45 -2.14
N PHE A 163 -3.31 11.34 -2.80
CA PHE A 163 -3.56 10.08 -2.12
C PHE A 163 -2.30 9.23 -2.02
N LEU A 164 -2.25 8.41 -0.96
CA LEU A 164 -1.29 7.34 -0.79
C LEU A 164 -1.92 6.05 -1.32
N LEU A 165 -1.31 5.41 -2.29
CA LEU A 165 -1.79 4.14 -2.82
C LEU A 165 -0.91 3.02 -2.28
N PHE A 166 -1.51 2.12 -1.51
CA PHE A 166 -0.86 0.94 -0.97
C PHE A 166 -1.32 -0.30 -1.71
N TYR A 167 -0.38 -1.15 -2.02
CA TYR A 167 -0.63 -2.48 -2.58
C TYR A 167 0.03 -3.50 -1.67
N THR A 168 -0.68 -4.54 -1.28
CA THR A 168 -0.09 -5.67 -0.56
C THR A 168 -0.10 -6.91 -1.44
N SER A 169 0.88 -7.78 -1.27
CA SER A 169 0.92 -9.06 -1.95
C SER A 169 1.72 -10.10 -1.17
N ASN A 170 1.25 -11.35 -1.24
CA ASN A 170 1.93 -12.52 -0.69
C ASN A 170 2.75 -13.26 -1.75
N VAL A 171 2.89 -12.71 -2.95
CA VAL A 171 3.68 -13.30 -4.03
C VAL A 171 5.12 -13.49 -3.58
N GLY A 172 5.63 -14.71 -3.75
CA GLY A 172 6.98 -15.04 -3.34
C GLY A 172 7.15 -15.25 -1.83
N ALA A 173 6.08 -15.48 -1.07
CA ALA A 173 6.15 -15.71 0.37
C ALA A 173 7.19 -16.78 0.74
N GLU A 174 7.30 -17.86 -0.03
CA GLU A 174 8.29 -18.93 0.15
C GLU A 174 9.73 -18.46 -0.09
N ILE A 175 9.94 -17.40 -0.92
CA ILE A 175 11.26 -16.79 -1.11
C ILE A 175 11.69 -16.05 0.15
N PHE A 176 10.74 -15.41 0.84
CA PHE A 176 10.99 -14.67 2.08
C PHE A 176 11.16 -15.59 3.29
N GLN A 177 10.46 -16.74 3.31
CA GLN A 177 10.53 -17.74 4.39
C GLN A 177 11.74 -18.66 4.29
N GLY A 178 12.28 -18.87 3.08
CA GLY A 178 13.39 -19.79 2.85
C GLY A 178 14.71 -19.31 3.46
N ASN A 179 15.50 -20.26 3.99
CA ASN A 179 16.89 -20.08 4.44
C ASN A 179 17.86 -19.93 3.27
N ASN A 180 17.53 -19.12 2.30
CA ASN A 180 18.42 -18.88 1.17
C ASN A 180 19.33 -17.68 1.48
N HIS A 181 20.58 -17.78 1.08
CA HIS A 181 21.60 -16.73 1.25
C HIS A 181 21.35 -15.48 0.38
N LEU A 182 20.14 -15.33 -0.15
CA LEU A 182 19.78 -14.18 -0.97
C LEU A 182 19.57 -12.92 -0.09
N SER A 183 20.13 -11.82 -0.53
CA SER A 183 19.83 -10.53 0.06
C SER A 183 18.34 -10.18 -0.11
N MET A 184 17.80 -9.35 0.78
CA MET A 184 16.40 -8.91 0.69
C MET A 184 16.09 -8.24 -0.66
N ALA A 185 17.02 -7.48 -1.22
CA ALA A 185 16.86 -6.88 -2.55
C ALA A 185 16.66 -7.94 -3.65
N ARG A 186 17.42 -9.04 -3.62
CA ARG A 186 17.26 -10.14 -4.60
C ARG A 186 15.96 -10.92 -4.39
N LYS A 187 15.53 -11.08 -3.14
CA LYS A 187 14.22 -11.67 -2.82
C LYS A 187 13.08 -10.84 -3.40
N CYS A 188 13.14 -9.52 -3.23
CA CYS A 188 12.19 -8.59 -3.84
C CYS A 188 12.20 -8.66 -5.36
N GLU A 189 13.38 -8.69 -5.97
CA GLU A 189 13.51 -8.79 -7.43
C GLU A 189 12.84 -10.07 -7.96
N ALA A 190 13.08 -11.22 -7.32
CA ALA A 190 12.45 -12.48 -7.69
C ALA A 190 10.92 -12.45 -7.51
N ALA A 191 10.42 -11.85 -6.42
CA ALA A 191 8.97 -11.66 -6.21
C ALA A 191 8.36 -10.72 -7.26
N CYS A 192 9.04 -9.63 -7.61
CA CYS A 192 8.62 -8.71 -8.67
C CYS A 192 8.56 -9.39 -10.05
N GLN A 193 9.52 -10.26 -10.37
CA GLN A 193 9.48 -11.04 -11.61
C GLN A 193 8.24 -11.94 -11.68
N ARG A 194 7.82 -12.54 -10.55
CA ARG A 194 6.58 -13.32 -10.50
C ARG A 194 5.34 -12.44 -10.72
N LEU A 195 5.29 -11.27 -10.13
CA LEU A 195 4.21 -10.30 -10.38
C LEU A 195 4.14 -9.90 -11.85
N VAL A 196 5.30 -9.67 -12.49
CA VAL A 196 5.36 -9.40 -13.94
C VAL A 196 4.77 -10.55 -14.73
N MET A 197 5.10 -11.80 -14.38
CA MET A 197 4.55 -12.99 -15.05
C MET A 197 3.03 -13.13 -14.83
N MET A 198 2.56 -12.89 -13.60
CA MET A 198 1.13 -13.01 -13.27
C MET A 198 0.27 -11.99 -14.02
N PHE A 199 0.68 -10.74 -14.03
CA PHE A 199 -0.09 -9.64 -14.61
C PHE A 199 0.27 -9.34 -16.06
N ASN A 200 1.32 -9.94 -16.59
CA ASN A 200 1.88 -9.63 -17.91
C ASN A 200 2.05 -8.13 -18.14
N SER A 201 2.50 -7.41 -17.11
CA SER A 201 2.63 -5.96 -17.10
C SER A 201 3.91 -5.53 -16.37
N PRO A 202 5.08 -5.59 -17.03
CA PRO A 202 6.32 -5.12 -16.43
C PRO A 202 6.29 -3.63 -16.10
N GLU A 203 5.53 -2.84 -16.88
CA GLU A 203 5.36 -1.41 -16.68
C GLU A 203 4.68 -1.09 -15.34
N PHE A 204 3.70 -1.89 -14.93
CA PHE A 204 3.02 -1.73 -13.66
C PHE A 204 4.00 -1.93 -12.50
N VAL A 205 4.75 -3.02 -12.51
CA VAL A 205 5.75 -3.31 -11.45
C VAL A 205 6.84 -2.22 -11.43
N ALA A 206 7.25 -1.71 -12.60
CA ALA A 206 8.26 -0.65 -12.70
C ALA A 206 7.80 0.68 -12.05
N ARG A 207 6.48 0.94 -11.94
CA ARG A 207 5.96 2.16 -11.30
C ARG A 207 6.21 2.23 -9.80
N PHE A 208 6.39 1.10 -9.15
CA PHE A 208 6.74 1.07 -7.72
C PHE A 208 8.22 1.42 -7.48
N GLY A 209 9.07 1.32 -8.50
CA GLY A 209 10.49 1.64 -8.38
C GLY A 209 11.30 0.52 -7.74
N LYS A 210 12.34 0.90 -6.98
CA LYS A 210 13.31 -0.04 -6.40
C LYS A 210 12.91 -0.48 -4.99
N PHE A 211 13.54 -1.57 -4.54
CA PHE A 211 13.50 -2.02 -3.16
C PHE A 211 13.87 -0.87 -2.18
N ASN A 212 13.13 -0.77 -1.09
CA ASN A 212 13.19 0.31 -0.08
C ASN A 212 12.89 1.72 -0.59
N TYR A 213 12.43 1.86 -1.84
CA TYR A 213 12.00 3.16 -2.37
C TYR A 213 10.52 3.20 -2.73
N GLY A 214 9.97 2.10 -3.19
CA GLY A 214 8.54 1.93 -3.48
C GLY A 214 8.08 0.50 -3.28
N ILE A 215 9.01 -0.46 -3.26
CA ILE A 215 8.79 -1.86 -2.94
C ILE A 215 9.42 -2.16 -1.59
N PHE A 216 8.62 -2.64 -0.65
CA PHE A 216 8.99 -2.91 0.74
C PHE A 216 8.73 -4.38 1.05
N ALA A 217 9.76 -5.07 1.51
CA ALA A 217 9.67 -6.49 1.84
C ALA A 217 9.56 -6.70 3.34
N PHE A 218 8.54 -7.42 3.73
CA PHE A 218 8.28 -7.80 5.12
C PHE A 218 8.93 -9.14 5.44
N ASN A 219 9.64 -9.18 6.55
CA ASN A 219 10.22 -10.42 7.09
C ASN A 219 9.15 -11.27 7.76
N SER A 220 9.32 -12.59 7.69
CA SER A 220 8.59 -13.47 8.61
C SER A 220 8.92 -13.11 10.05
N LEU A 221 7.91 -13.07 10.90
CA LEU A 221 8.11 -12.87 12.33
C LEU A 221 8.84 -14.08 12.91
N LYS A 222 9.83 -13.83 13.77
CA LYS A 222 10.60 -14.88 14.45
C LYS A 222 10.05 -15.06 15.86
N PRO A 223 10.21 -16.25 16.46
CA PRO A 223 9.79 -16.49 17.85
C PRO A 223 10.31 -15.49 18.86
N GLU A 224 11.52 -14.98 18.66
CA GLU A 224 12.13 -13.93 19.50
C GLU A 224 11.36 -12.60 19.47
N HIS A 225 10.62 -12.32 18.39
CA HIS A 225 9.77 -11.15 18.28
C HIS A 225 8.45 -11.30 19.04
N LEU A 226 8.07 -12.54 19.41
CA LEU A 226 6.80 -12.86 20.02
C LEU A 226 6.90 -13.10 21.54
N SER A 227 8.11 -13.13 22.08
CA SER A 227 8.40 -13.59 23.47
C SER A 227 8.60 -12.48 24.50
N SER A 228 8.51 -11.20 24.13
CA SER A 228 8.60 -10.10 25.08
C SER A 228 7.23 -9.78 25.67
N ASP A 229 7.12 -9.75 27.01
CA ASP A 229 5.89 -9.48 27.76
C ASP A 229 5.25 -8.14 27.36
N ASP A 230 6.05 -7.16 26.93
CA ASP A 230 5.60 -5.84 26.48
C ASP A 230 4.84 -5.88 25.12
N HIS A 231 4.85 -7.03 24.41
CA HIS A 231 4.26 -7.16 23.08
C HIS A 231 3.10 -8.14 23.00
N PHE A 232 2.68 -8.72 24.14
CA PHE A 232 1.66 -9.78 24.16
C PHE A 232 0.30 -9.30 23.59
N GLU A 233 -0.08 -8.06 23.87
CA GLU A 233 -1.31 -7.47 23.31
C GLU A 233 -1.19 -7.21 21.79
N LEU A 234 0.00 -6.82 21.32
CA LEU A 234 0.26 -6.58 19.89
C LEU A 234 0.27 -7.90 19.09
N VAL A 235 0.76 -8.98 19.68
CA VAL A 235 0.78 -10.32 19.04
C VAL A 235 -0.62 -10.87 18.81
N LEU A 236 -1.57 -10.62 19.71
CA LEU A 236 -2.96 -11.06 19.55
C LEU A 236 -3.65 -10.41 18.33
N VAL A 237 -3.30 -9.18 17.98
CA VAL A 237 -3.80 -8.48 16.78
C VAL A 237 -3.28 -9.13 15.49
N TYR A 238 -2.10 -9.78 15.52
CA TYR A 238 -1.53 -10.45 14.35
C TYR A 238 -2.05 -11.88 14.11
N ILE A 239 -2.71 -12.48 15.10
CA ILE A 239 -3.19 -13.89 15.06
C ILE A 239 -4.72 -13.94 14.84
N SER A 240 -5.44 -12.88 15.13
CA SER A 240 -6.88 -12.73 14.91
C SER A 240 -7.20 -12.25 13.51
#